data_9a2911d31a96c4042652bb555c2784a0
#
_entry.id   9a2911d31a96c4042652bb555c2784a0
#
_cell.length_a   1.000
_cell.length_b   1.000
_cell.length_c   1.000
_cell.angle_alpha   90.00
_cell.angle_beta   90.00
_cell.angle_gamma   90.00
#
_symmetry.space_group_name_H-M   'P 1'
#
loop_
_entity.id
_entity.type
_entity.pdbx_description
1 polymer ?
#
loop_
_entity_poly.entity_id
_entity_poly.type
_entity_poly.pdbx_seq_one_letter_code
_entity_poly.pdbx_strand_id
1 'polypeptide(L)'
;MELRARDIMTTGVEIAHPDDEVGDILERLAKAEFNGFPIVENGDLVGIVTQGDLVRLFRKKDRLVWIPIGIPPFSETLPYAIDFSLEEFDLGIDFVKNARKDVREIMTTDVVWVDTETAIEEVLSILASEDRDINRVPVLEEGTLVGIITREDVLRALQTEFER
;
A
#
# COMPACT_ATOMS: atom_id res chain seq x y z
N MET A 1 10.63 8.47 31.63
CA MET A 1 9.92 7.18 31.47
C MET A 1 10.23 6.71 30.09
N GLU A 2 10.75 5.51 29.93
CA GLU A 2 11.15 5.02 28.62
C GLU A 2 9.90 4.53 27.86
N LEU A 3 9.49 5.26 26.82
CA LEU A 3 8.33 4.89 26.00
C LEU A 3 8.66 3.66 25.16
N ARG A 4 7.69 2.76 25.05
CA ARG A 4 7.78 1.53 24.26
C ARG A 4 6.70 1.49 23.19
N ALA A 5 6.83 0.60 22.23
CA ALA A 5 5.89 0.43 21.13
C ALA A 5 4.44 0.32 21.62
N ARG A 6 4.18 -0.47 22.67
CA ARG A 6 2.84 -0.64 23.26
C ARG A 6 2.22 0.65 23.81
N ASP A 7 3.04 1.62 24.21
CA ASP A 7 2.56 2.88 24.83
C ASP A 7 2.04 3.87 23.79
N ILE A 8 2.47 3.70 22.53
CA ILE A 8 2.18 4.63 21.43
C ILE A 8 1.40 4.00 20.27
N MET A 9 1.32 2.66 20.18
CA MET A 9 0.65 1.97 19.09
C MET A 9 -0.86 2.22 19.08
N THR A 10 -1.43 2.26 17.90
CA THR A 10 -2.88 2.17 17.70
C THR A 10 -3.27 0.70 17.68
N THR A 11 -4.24 0.32 18.53
CA THR A 11 -4.83 -1.02 18.60
C THR A 11 -6.10 -1.12 17.76
N GLY A 12 -6.68 -2.33 17.62
CA GLY A 12 -7.89 -2.51 16.80
C GLY A 12 -7.63 -2.28 15.32
N VAL A 13 -6.46 -2.72 14.85
CA VAL A 13 -5.99 -2.51 13.48
C VAL A 13 -6.90 -3.22 12.51
N GLU A 14 -7.38 -2.51 11.49
CA GLU A 14 -8.02 -3.15 10.34
C GLU A 14 -6.98 -3.89 9.52
N ILE A 15 -7.30 -5.13 9.18
CA ILE A 15 -6.46 -6.03 8.39
C ILE A 15 -7.12 -6.36 7.05
N ALA A 16 -6.31 -6.87 6.13
CA ALA A 16 -6.79 -7.52 4.93
C ALA A 16 -6.18 -8.93 4.83
N HIS A 17 -6.69 -9.73 3.90
CA HIS A 17 -6.24 -11.09 3.66
C HIS A 17 -5.56 -11.18 2.29
N PRO A 18 -4.64 -12.13 2.09
CA PRO A 18 -3.95 -12.28 0.80
C PRO A 18 -4.87 -12.52 -0.38
N ASP A 19 -6.02 -13.17 -0.14
CA ASP A 19 -7.00 -13.54 -1.17
C ASP A 19 -8.10 -12.47 -1.37
N ASP A 20 -8.01 -11.33 -0.66
CA ASP A 20 -8.90 -10.19 -0.91
C ASP A 20 -8.60 -9.61 -2.30
N GLU A 21 -9.64 -9.14 -2.99
CA GLU A 21 -9.47 -8.47 -4.28
C GLU A 21 -8.90 -7.05 -4.08
N VAL A 22 -8.00 -6.66 -4.98
CA VAL A 22 -7.43 -5.30 -5.00
C VAL A 22 -8.51 -4.23 -5.07
N GLY A 23 -9.62 -4.49 -5.77
CA GLY A 23 -10.76 -3.57 -5.86
C GLY A 23 -11.42 -3.31 -4.50
N ASP A 24 -11.54 -4.32 -3.66
CA ASP A 24 -12.08 -4.18 -2.30
C ASP A 24 -11.13 -3.35 -1.41
N ILE A 25 -9.84 -3.60 -1.54
CA ILE A 25 -8.83 -2.81 -0.82
C ILE A 25 -8.84 -1.34 -1.27
N LEU A 26 -8.96 -1.09 -2.58
CA LEU A 26 -9.08 0.25 -3.13
C LEU A 26 -10.29 0.99 -2.53
N GLU A 27 -11.45 0.34 -2.48
CA GLU A 27 -12.67 0.91 -1.90
C GLU A 27 -12.50 1.19 -0.40
N ARG A 28 -11.92 0.26 0.35
CA ARG A 28 -11.66 0.42 1.79
C ARG A 28 -10.70 1.58 2.05
N LEU A 29 -9.59 1.68 1.30
CA LEU A 29 -8.61 2.77 1.44
C LEU A 29 -9.17 4.13 1.02
N ALA A 30 -10.08 4.18 0.05
CA ALA A 30 -10.73 5.43 -0.37
C ALA A 30 -11.67 5.99 0.72
N LYS A 31 -12.20 5.14 1.60
CA LYS A 31 -13.10 5.50 2.69
C LYS A 31 -12.40 5.67 4.04
N ALA A 32 -11.16 5.17 4.16
CA ALA A 32 -10.43 5.14 5.41
C ALA A 32 -9.60 6.41 5.62
N GLU A 33 -9.35 6.73 6.88
CA GLU A 33 -8.42 7.81 7.27
C GLU A 33 -6.95 7.35 7.31
N PHE A 34 -6.67 6.10 6.95
CA PHE A 34 -5.33 5.51 6.96
C PHE A 34 -4.93 4.99 5.58
N ASN A 35 -3.63 4.81 5.38
CA ASN A 35 -3.00 4.67 4.05
C ASN A 35 -2.66 3.23 3.67
N GLY A 36 -3.08 2.23 4.43
CA GLY A 36 -2.77 0.83 4.13
C GLY A 36 -3.21 -0.12 5.22
N PHE A 37 -3.14 -1.41 4.90
CA PHE A 37 -3.54 -2.51 5.77
C PHE A 37 -2.42 -3.52 5.95
N PRO A 38 -2.18 -4.01 7.17
CA PRO A 38 -1.47 -5.26 7.38
C PRO A 38 -2.25 -6.42 6.75
N ILE A 39 -1.53 -7.35 6.13
CA ILE A 39 -2.08 -8.55 5.54
C ILE A 39 -1.81 -9.72 6.47
N VAL A 40 -2.86 -10.40 6.88
CA VAL A 40 -2.82 -11.52 7.84
C VAL A 40 -3.38 -12.77 7.20
N GLU A 41 -2.65 -13.88 7.33
CA GLU A 41 -3.08 -15.22 6.88
C GLU A 41 -2.91 -16.20 8.04
N ASN A 42 -3.98 -16.91 8.40
CA ASN A 42 -4.00 -17.88 9.50
C ASN A 42 -3.48 -17.33 10.85
N GLY A 43 -3.67 -16.04 11.11
CA GLY A 43 -3.20 -15.37 12.33
C GLY A 43 -1.81 -14.75 12.22
N ASP A 44 -1.07 -15.03 11.16
CA ASP A 44 0.29 -14.53 10.96
C ASP A 44 0.31 -13.30 10.04
N LEU A 45 1.16 -12.32 10.36
CA LEU A 45 1.44 -11.19 9.48
C LEU A 45 2.28 -11.67 8.28
N VAL A 46 1.70 -11.59 7.07
CA VAL A 46 2.36 -12.06 5.83
C VAL A 46 2.73 -10.94 4.87
N GLY A 47 2.23 -9.74 5.08
CA GLY A 47 2.50 -8.62 4.20
C GLY A 47 1.87 -7.32 4.68
N ILE A 48 2.03 -6.30 3.86
CA ILE A 48 1.38 -5.00 4.00
C ILE A 48 0.99 -4.49 2.61
N VAL A 49 -0.18 -3.88 2.50
CA VAL A 49 -0.61 -3.18 1.29
C VAL A 49 -0.89 -1.72 1.61
N THR A 50 -0.40 -0.82 0.77
CA THR A 50 -0.52 0.63 0.97
C THR A 50 -1.11 1.31 -0.26
N GLN A 51 -1.51 2.57 -0.10
CA GLN A 51 -1.91 3.42 -1.24
C GLN A 51 -0.82 3.46 -2.32
N GLY A 52 0.45 3.47 -1.92
CA GLY A 52 1.57 3.46 -2.87
C GLY A 52 1.61 2.20 -3.73
N ASP A 53 1.25 1.03 -3.19
CA ASP A 53 1.17 -0.22 -3.95
C ASP A 53 0.07 -0.14 -5.01
N LEU A 54 -1.10 0.42 -4.65
CA LEU A 54 -2.21 0.62 -5.58
C LEU A 54 -1.85 1.63 -6.68
N VAL A 55 -1.26 2.76 -6.32
CA VAL A 55 -0.82 3.76 -7.31
C VAL A 55 0.17 3.15 -8.30
N ARG A 56 1.12 2.35 -7.84
CA ARG A 56 2.07 1.64 -8.72
C ARG A 56 1.38 0.65 -9.63
N LEU A 57 0.38 -0.08 -9.13
CA LEU A 57 -0.37 -1.06 -9.91
C LEU A 57 -1.15 -0.42 -11.06
N PHE A 58 -1.81 0.70 -10.78
CA PHE A 58 -2.65 1.40 -11.75
C PHE A 58 -1.89 2.44 -12.59
N ARG A 59 -0.59 2.62 -12.32
CA ARG A 59 0.26 3.46 -13.17
C ARG A 59 0.34 2.86 -14.56
N LYS A 60 0.05 3.68 -15.58
CA LYS A 60 0.29 3.27 -16.98
C LYS A 60 1.74 2.80 -17.14
N LYS A 61 1.92 1.55 -17.54
CA LYS A 61 3.18 1.14 -18.16
C LYS A 61 3.19 1.74 -19.55
N ASP A 62 4.21 2.50 -19.89
CA ASP A 62 4.45 2.97 -21.26
C ASP A 62 4.52 1.73 -22.17
N ARG A 63 3.40 1.34 -22.72
CA ARG A 63 3.36 0.35 -23.80
C ARG A 63 3.67 1.11 -25.08
N LEU A 64 4.87 0.96 -25.58
CA LEU A 64 5.15 1.17 -26.99
C LEU A 64 4.32 0.14 -27.76
N VAL A 65 3.12 0.54 -28.16
CA VAL A 65 2.34 -0.24 -29.12
C VAL A 65 2.99 0.00 -30.48
N TRP A 66 3.81 -0.96 -30.90
CA TRP A 66 4.32 -1.00 -32.25
C TRP A 66 3.16 -1.35 -33.18
N ILE A 67 2.50 -0.36 -33.77
CA ILE A 67 1.52 -0.55 -34.80
C ILE A 67 2.32 -0.72 -36.12
N PRO A 68 2.28 -1.87 -36.80
CA PRO A 68 2.92 -1.98 -38.11
C PRO A 68 2.18 -1.05 -39.07
N ILE A 69 2.81 0.06 -39.41
CA ILE A 69 2.35 0.99 -40.44
C ILE A 69 2.54 0.29 -41.79
N GLY A 70 1.49 -0.27 -42.32
CA GLY A 70 1.62 -0.99 -43.60
C GLY A 70 0.32 -1.40 -44.29
N ILE A 71 -0.77 -0.66 -44.12
CA ILE A 71 -1.99 -0.89 -44.94
C ILE A 71 -2.46 0.44 -45.50
N PRO A 72 -2.15 0.75 -46.79
CA PRO A 72 -2.82 1.85 -47.50
C PRO A 72 -4.26 1.41 -47.88
N PRO A 73 -5.28 2.30 -47.89
CA PRO A 73 -5.24 3.74 -48.12
C PRO A 73 -5.89 4.62 -47.03
N PHE A 74 -5.71 4.33 -45.74
CA PHE A 74 -6.41 5.04 -44.67
C PHE A 74 -5.49 5.98 -43.85
N SER A 75 -4.55 6.63 -44.50
CA SER A 75 -3.40 7.27 -43.81
C SER A 75 -3.64 8.66 -43.21
N GLU A 76 -4.82 9.29 -43.33
CA GLU A 76 -4.92 10.69 -42.92
C GLU A 76 -6.02 11.04 -41.88
N THR A 77 -7.00 10.18 -41.62
CA THR A 77 -8.10 10.51 -40.70
C THR A 77 -8.37 9.47 -39.59
N LEU A 78 -7.86 8.29 -39.71
CA LEU A 78 -8.05 7.20 -38.74
C LEU A 78 -7.10 7.19 -37.54
N PRO A 79 -5.87 7.73 -37.58
CA PRO A 79 -4.97 7.65 -36.43
C PRO A 79 -5.51 8.32 -35.16
N TYR A 80 -6.23 9.44 -35.30
CA TYR A 80 -6.78 10.19 -34.16
C TYR A 80 -8.00 9.52 -33.52
N ALA A 81 -8.87 8.91 -34.30
CA ALA A 81 -10.07 8.25 -33.77
C ALA A 81 -9.80 6.88 -33.19
N ILE A 82 -8.82 6.14 -33.73
CA ILE A 82 -8.40 4.82 -33.23
C ILE A 82 -7.57 4.96 -31.97
N ASP A 83 -6.73 5.98 -31.88
CA ASP A 83 -5.88 6.23 -30.71
C ASP A 83 -6.74 6.58 -29.47
N PHE A 84 -7.77 7.38 -29.65
CA PHE A 84 -8.65 7.78 -28.55
C PHE A 84 -9.52 6.64 -28.02
N SER A 85 -10.05 5.80 -28.92
CA SER A 85 -10.92 4.68 -28.54
C SER A 85 -10.16 3.49 -27.96
N LEU A 86 -8.92 3.26 -28.39
CA LEU A 86 -8.08 2.19 -27.86
C LEU A 86 -7.50 2.56 -26.49
N GLU A 87 -7.16 3.82 -26.25
CA GLU A 87 -6.68 4.27 -24.93
C GLU A 87 -7.76 4.17 -23.86
N GLU A 88 -9.01 4.57 -24.15
CA GLU A 88 -10.13 4.42 -23.21
C GLU A 88 -10.49 2.96 -22.97
N PHE A 89 -10.45 2.14 -24.00
CA PHE A 89 -10.74 0.71 -23.91
C PHE A 89 -9.65 -0.06 -23.14
N ASP A 90 -8.38 0.23 -23.39
CA ASP A 90 -7.24 -0.34 -22.66
C ASP A 90 -7.24 0.07 -21.19
N LEU A 91 -7.56 1.34 -20.86
CA LEU A 91 -7.70 1.81 -19.49
C LEU A 91 -8.79 1.05 -18.73
N GLY A 92 -9.94 0.82 -19.37
CA GLY A 92 -11.05 0.09 -18.74
C GLY A 92 -10.72 -1.37 -18.49
N ILE A 93 -10.09 -2.05 -19.43
CA ILE A 93 -9.72 -3.47 -19.33
C ILE A 93 -8.60 -3.65 -18.31
N ASP A 94 -7.56 -2.84 -18.35
CA ASP A 94 -6.44 -2.93 -17.41
C ASP A 94 -6.90 -2.57 -15.98
N PHE A 95 -7.81 -1.61 -15.84
CA PHE A 95 -8.40 -1.29 -14.54
C PHE A 95 -9.17 -2.48 -13.97
N VAL A 96 -10.11 -3.05 -14.71
CA VAL A 96 -10.92 -4.19 -14.27
C VAL A 96 -10.04 -5.41 -13.98
N LYS A 97 -9.06 -5.69 -14.84
CA LYS A 97 -8.11 -6.78 -14.65
C LYS A 97 -7.28 -6.61 -13.38
N ASN A 98 -6.79 -5.40 -13.12
CA ASN A 98 -6.00 -5.11 -11.93
C ASN A 98 -6.84 -5.11 -10.66
N ALA A 99 -8.08 -4.63 -10.72
CA ALA A 99 -8.99 -4.63 -9.58
C ALA A 99 -9.41 -6.04 -9.13
N ARG A 100 -9.36 -7.03 -10.04
CA ARG A 100 -9.66 -8.44 -9.76
C ARG A 100 -8.46 -9.29 -9.33
N LYS A 101 -7.27 -8.70 -9.26
CA LYS A 101 -6.10 -9.38 -8.72
C LYS A 101 -6.25 -9.60 -7.23
N ASP A 102 -5.65 -10.68 -6.74
CA ASP A 102 -5.51 -10.91 -5.31
C ASP A 102 -4.46 -9.96 -4.72
N VAL A 103 -4.70 -9.50 -3.52
CA VAL A 103 -3.76 -8.64 -2.76
C VAL A 103 -2.38 -9.28 -2.63
N ARG A 104 -2.32 -10.62 -2.58
CA ARG A 104 -1.09 -11.41 -2.57
C ARG A 104 -0.13 -11.04 -3.71
N GLU A 105 -0.66 -10.67 -4.88
CA GLU A 105 0.15 -10.32 -6.06
C GLU A 105 0.84 -8.95 -5.95
N ILE A 106 0.33 -8.07 -5.07
CA ILE A 106 0.79 -6.68 -5.00
C ILE A 106 1.34 -6.28 -3.63
N MET A 107 1.05 -7.04 -2.57
CA MET A 107 1.49 -6.73 -1.20
C MET A 107 3.02 -6.76 -1.09
N THR A 108 3.54 -5.95 -0.18
CA THR A 108 4.93 -6.02 0.24
C THR A 108 5.07 -7.14 1.29
N THR A 109 5.96 -8.09 1.06
CA THR A 109 6.18 -9.26 1.93
C THR A 109 7.35 -9.09 2.90
N ASP A 110 8.33 -8.25 2.58
CA ASP A 110 9.45 -7.89 3.47
C ASP A 110 9.00 -6.79 4.44
N VAL A 111 8.14 -7.16 5.40
CA VAL A 111 7.56 -6.22 6.37
C VAL A 111 8.52 -6.04 7.54
N VAL A 112 8.87 -4.79 7.82
CA VAL A 112 9.56 -4.42 9.06
C VAL A 112 8.51 -4.28 10.16
N TRP A 113 8.67 -4.99 11.25
CA TRP A 113 7.79 -4.99 12.41
C TRP A 113 8.59 -4.86 13.71
N VAL A 114 7.93 -4.54 14.80
CA VAL A 114 8.53 -4.43 16.13
C VAL A 114 7.71 -5.21 17.15
N ASP A 115 8.35 -5.54 18.27
CA ASP A 115 7.68 -6.12 19.43
C ASP A 115 7.05 -5.02 20.30
N THR A 116 6.06 -5.37 21.15
CA THR A 116 5.41 -4.46 22.08
C THR A 116 6.39 -3.78 23.05
N GLU A 117 7.50 -4.47 23.39
CA GLU A 117 8.54 -3.98 24.30
C GLU A 117 9.64 -3.16 23.60
N THR A 118 9.60 -3.03 22.27
CA THR A 118 10.60 -2.24 21.52
C THR A 118 10.60 -0.79 21.96
N ALA A 119 11.79 -0.23 22.21
CA ALA A 119 11.96 1.17 22.60
C ALA A 119 11.56 2.13 21.49
N ILE A 120 11.04 3.31 21.86
CA ILE A 120 10.59 4.32 20.89
C ILE A 120 11.72 4.78 19.96
N GLU A 121 12.96 4.83 20.44
CA GLU A 121 14.13 5.22 19.65
C GLU A 121 14.38 4.30 18.46
N GLU A 122 14.14 3.00 18.65
CA GLU A 122 14.24 2.03 17.56
C GLU A 122 13.10 2.22 16.54
N VAL A 123 11.87 2.41 17.02
CA VAL A 123 10.72 2.73 16.15
C VAL A 123 10.98 4.02 15.35
N LEU A 124 11.51 5.05 15.99
CA LEU A 124 11.91 6.30 15.33
C LEU A 124 12.96 6.05 14.24
N SER A 125 13.97 5.24 14.52
CA SER A 125 15.02 4.90 13.57
C SER A 125 14.44 4.20 12.32
N ILE A 126 13.48 3.30 12.52
CA ILE A 126 12.79 2.61 11.41
C ILE A 126 11.99 3.59 10.56
N LEU A 127 11.15 4.43 11.20
CA LEU A 127 10.29 5.40 10.50
C LEU A 127 11.04 6.57 9.86
N ALA A 128 12.26 6.86 10.32
CA ALA A 128 13.15 7.89 9.77
C ALA A 128 14.08 7.36 8.68
N SER A 129 14.10 6.06 8.41
CA SER A 129 14.97 5.46 7.40
C SER A 129 14.61 5.98 6.01
N GLU A 130 15.60 6.55 5.30
CA GLU A 130 15.45 7.02 3.93
C GLU A 130 15.56 5.89 2.89
N ASP A 131 16.20 4.78 3.27
CA ASP A 131 16.41 3.64 2.38
C ASP A 131 15.14 2.84 2.09
N ARG A 132 14.17 2.94 3.01
CA ARG A 132 12.87 2.28 2.90
C ARG A 132 11.79 3.32 3.19
N ASP A 133 10.85 3.51 2.29
CA ASP A 133 9.70 4.42 2.51
C ASP A 133 8.69 3.79 3.49
N ILE A 134 9.14 3.60 4.74
CA ILE A 134 8.33 3.00 5.82
C ILE A 134 7.55 4.11 6.51
N ASN A 135 6.24 4.10 6.34
CA ASN A 135 5.33 5.07 6.95
C ASN A 135 4.56 4.49 8.14
N ARG A 136 4.62 3.18 8.33
CA ARG A 136 3.93 2.45 9.39
C ARG A 136 4.68 1.19 9.74
N VAL A 137 4.63 0.83 11.01
CA VAL A 137 5.32 -0.34 11.55
C VAL A 137 4.30 -1.19 12.32
N PRO A 138 4.01 -2.41 11.86
CA PRO A 138 3.21 -3.37 12.63
C PRO A 138 3.88 -3.71 13.96
N VAL A 139 3.07 -3.87 15.00
CA VAL A 139 3.50 -4.29 16.32
C VAL A 139 3.00 -5.70 16.58
N LEU A 140 3.90 -6.61 16.87
CA LEU A 140 3.58 -7.99 17.20
C LEU A 140 3.79 -8.28 18.68
N GLU A 141 3.00 -9.19 19.22
CA GLU A 141 3.17 -9.80 20.52
C GLU A 141 3.10 -11.31 20.35
N GLU A 142 4.18 -12.01 20.71
CA GLU A 142 4.29 -13.46 20.50
C GLU A 142 3.93 -13.91 19.06
N GLY A 143 4.33 -13.10 18.05
CA GLY A 143 4.05 -13.37 16.64
C GLY A 143 2.68 -12.94 16.13
N THR A 144 1.81 -12.46 17.01
CA THR A 144 0.45 -12.00 16.65
C THR A 144 0.41 -10.48 16.50
N LEU A 145 -0.25 -9.99 15.45
CA LEU A 145 -0.45 -8.55 15.23
C LEU A 145 -1.37 -7.98 16.33
N VAL A 146 -0.86 -7.03 17.11
CA VAL A 146 -1.60 -6.37 18.20
C VAL A 146 -1.77 -4.88 18.01
N GLY A 147 -0.99 -4.25 17.15
CA GLY A 147 -1.06 -2.82 16.90
C GLY A 147 -0.31 -2.39 15.65
N ILE A 148 -0.37 -1.10 15.37
CA ILE A 148 0.40 -0.44 14.33
C ILE A 148 0.89 0.91 14.84
N ILE A 149 2.09 1.32 14.42
CA ILE A 149 2.65 2.62 14.73
C ILE A 149 2.90 3.37 13.43
N THR A 150 2.41 4.60 13.35
CA THR A 150 2.64 5.51 12.24
C THR A 150 3.52 6.68 12.68
N ARG A 151 4.00 7.48 11.72
CA ARG A 151 4.71 8.74 12.04
C ARG A 151 3.86 9.68 12.89
N GLU A 152 2.55 9.69 12.68
CA GLU A 152 1.62 10.53 13.45
C GLU A 152 1.52 10.10 14.92
N ASP A 153 1.49 8.78 15.20
CA ASP A 153 1.47 8.25 16.55
C ASP A 153 2.73 8.66 17.31
N VAL A 154 3.89 8.59 16.65
CA VAL A 154 5.16 9.04 17.25
C VAL A 154 5.16 10.55 17.54
N LEU A 155 4.70 11.37 16.59
CA LEU A 155 4.62 12.82 16.80
C LEU A 155 3.70 13.18 17.96
N ARG A 156 2.58 12.49 18.09
CA ARG A 156 1.63 12.66 19.20
C ARG A 156 2.27 12.28 20.55
N ALA A 157 3.01 11.18 20.60
CA ALA A 157 3.71 10.74 21.79
C ALA A 157 4.79 11.74 22.22
N LEU A 158 5.60 12.24 21.28
CA LEU A 158 6.63 13.25 21.55
C LEU A 158 6.04 14.57 22.03
N GLN A 159 4.91 15.01 21.47
CA GLN A 159 4.19 16.20 21.96
C GLN A 159 3.76 16.02 23.41
N THR A 160 3.19 14.87 23.74
CA THR A 160 2.73 14.58 25.10
C THR A 160 3.88 14.60 26.12
N GLU A 161 5.05 14.09 25.74
CA GLU A 161 6.24 14.13 26.60
C GLU A 161 6.81 15.55 26.75
N PHE A 162 6.71 16.39 25.72
CA PHE A 162 7.19 17.76 25.77
C PHE A 162 6.31 18.66 26.66
N GLU A 163 5.04 18.36 26.82
CA GLU A 163 4.08 19.12 27.66
C GLU A 163 4.12 18.73 29.16
N ARG A 164 4.89 17.70 29.54
CA ARG A 164 5.09 17.25 30.92
C ARG A 164 6.23 17.97 31.62
#